data_5a6c8214d0a1865191fde0a0d2668771
#
_entry.id   5a6c8214d0a1865191fde0a0d2668771
#
_cell.length_a   1.000
_cell.length_b   1.000
_cell.length_c   1.000
_cell.angle_alpha   90.00
_cell.angle_beta   90.00
_cell.angle_gamma   90.00
#
_symmetry.space_group_name_H-M   'P 1'
#
loop_
_entity.id
_entity.type
_entity.pdbx_description
1 polymer ?
#
loop_
_entity_poly.entity_id
_entity_poly.type
_entity_poly.pdbx_seq_one_letter_code
_entity_poly.pdbx_strand_id
1 'polypeptide(L)'
;AASDVYKRQGTLSSDGTRLENLRVLFQAPGVDGNGHFGSRVVEAPDGHLFLTTGDRQKFDPAQDMARVEGKVLRLNRDGSVPSDNPFVAEEGARPEIWSLGHRNIQGAAIDASGQLWVNEHGAKGGDEVNRVERGKNYGWPVISYGVHYDGSSIGEGTKRQGMEQPVLFWDPSMAPSGYAIHTGEMFSDWEGDHFIGSLKFDYIARLDPQNGFAEERLKSPETARVRAIEVAPDGSVSYTHLTLPTKRIV
;
A
#
# COMPACT_ATOMS: atom_id res chain seq x y z
N ALA A 1 -9.60 10.50 -20.64
CA ALA A 1 -8.18 10.86 -20.65
C ALA A 1 -7.43 9.80 -19.86
N ALA A 2 -6.28 9.37 -20.36
CA ALA A 2 -5.39 8.48 -19.65
C ALA A 2 -4.90 9.17 -18.37
N SER A 3 -4.83 8.45 -17.26
CA SER A 3 -4.31 8.96 -15.99
C SER A 3 -3.03 8.23 -15.61
N ASP A 4 -2.05 9.01 -15.17
CA ASP A 4 -0.70 8.52 -14.90
C ASP A 4 -0.41 8.52 -13.40
N VAL A 5 0.49 7.64 -12.98
CA VAL A 5 1.10 7.64 -11.64
C VAL A 5 2.51 8.21 -11.76
N TYR A 6 2.81 9.24 -10.95
CA TYR A 6 4.12 9.90 -10.95
C TYR A 6 4.76 9.83 -9.57
N LYS A 7 6.07 9.63 -9.52
CA LYS A 7 6.92 10.02 -8.40
C LYS A 7 7.75 11.24 -8.82
N ARG A 8 7.59 12.34 -8.10
CA ARG A 8 8.40 13.56 -8.26
C ARG A 8 9.16 13.85 -6.99
N GLN A 9 10.30 14.48 -7.13
CA GLN A 9 11.13 14.94 -6.04
C GLN A 9 11.60 16.37 -6.31
N GLY A 10 11.62 17.18 -5.26
CA GLY A 10 12.16 18.53 -5.27
C GLY A 10 12.86 18.83 -3.96
N THR A 11 13.62 19.93 -3.93
CA THR A 11 14.23 20.47 -2.72
C THR A 11 13.32 21.55 -2.15
N LEU A 12 13.02 21.49 -0.86
CA LEU A 12 12.31 22.58 -0.20
C LEU A 12 13.24 23.78 -0.08
N SER A 13 12.77 24.97 -0.47
CA SER A 13 13.52 26.21 -0.29
C SER A 13 13.82 26.48 1.19
N SER A 14 14.88 27.24 1.48
CA SER A 14 15.30 27.51 2.87
C SER A 14 14.24 28.20 3.72
N ASP A 15 13.31 28.93 3.10
CA ASP A 15 12.16 29.58 3.76
C ASP A 15 10.92 28.67 3.84
N GLY A 16 10.98 27.44 3.34
CA GLY A 16 9.89 26.46 3.37
C GLY A 16 8.71 26.77 2.45
N THR A 17 8.80 27.78 1.57
CA THR A 17 7.66 28.26 0.78
C THR A 17 7.55 27.67 -0.63
N ARG A 18 8.62 27.05 -1.16
CA ARG A 18 8.68 26.57 -2.56
C ARG A 18 9.38 25.23 -2.66
N LEU A 19 8.95 24.41 -3.62
CA LEU A 19 9.71 23.26 -4.11
C LEU A 19 10.56 23.68 -5.31
N GLU A 20 11.88 23.51 -5.17
CA GLU A 20 12.88 23.83 -6.18
C GLU A 20 13.42 22.54 -6.80
N ASN A 21 14.03 22.64 -7.98
CA ASN A 21 14.67 21.52 -8.69
C ASN A 21 13.74 20.29 -8.84
N LEU A 22 12.44 20.53 -9.12
CA LEU A 22 11.47 19.46 -9.26
C LEU A 22 11.80 18.56 -10.45
N ARG A 23 11.98 17.27 -10.20
CA ARG A 23 12.25 16.26 -11.24
C ARG A 23 11.28 15.09 -11.11
N VAL A 24 10.95 14.44 -12.22
CA VAL A 24 10.21 13.19 -12.25
C VAL A 24 11.22 12.05 -12.05
N LEU A 25 11.03 11.23 -11.02
CA LEU A 25 11.85 10.04 -10.76
C LEU A 25 11.26 8.79 -11.42
N PHE A 26 9.94 8.72 -11.48
CA PHE A 26 9.20 7.61 -12.07
C PHE A 26 7.90 8.12 -12.67
N GLN A 27 7.53 7.58 -13.81
CA GLN A 27 6.22 7.77 -14.45
C GLN A 27 5.74 6.44 -14.99
N ALA A 28 4.59 5.97 -14.49
CA ALA A 28 3.91 4.82 -15.06
C ALA A 28 3.34 5.19 -16.43
N PRO A 29 3.26 4.26 -17.38
CA PRO A 29 2.51 4.46 -18.62
C PRO A 29 1.06 4.88 -18.34
N GLY A 30 0.53 5.81 -19.12
CA GLY A 30 -0.86 6.24 -18.99
C GLY A 30 -1.82 5.09 -19.31
N VAL A 31 -2.75 4.84 -18.41
CA VAL A 31 -3.78 3.79 -18.57
C VAL A 31 -5.16 4.41 -18.40
N ASP A 32 -6.09 4.05 -19.26
CA ASP A 32 -7.48 4.46 -19.14
C ASP A 32 -8.11 3.89 -17.88
N GLY A 33 -8.92 4.72 -17.22
CA GLY A 33 -9.62 4.39 -15.98
C GLY A 33 -9.33 5.39 -14.85
N ASN A 34 -10.15 5.35 -13.83
CA ASN A 34 -10.15 6.30 -12.72
C ASN A 34 -10.05 5.64 -11.33
N GLY A 35 -9.62 4.41 -11.25
CA GLY A 35 -9.48 3.66 -10.00
C GLY A 35 -8.19 2.88 -9.88
N HIS A 36 -7.95 2.35 -8.70
CA HIS A 36 -6.82 1.50 -8.31
C HIS A 36 -5.46 2.10 -8.69
N PHE A 37 -5.18 3.29 -8.18
CA PHE A 37 -3.90 3.96 -8.45
C PHE A 37 -2.74 3.42 -7.60
N GLY A 38 -3.02 2.95 -6.38
CA GLY A 38 -1.99 2.64 -5.40
C GLY A 38 -1.27 3.93 -4.97
N SER A 39 -0.02 4.12 -5.44
CA SER A 39 0.76 5.36 -5.32
C SER A 39 1.28 5.68 -3.91
N ARG A 40 1.52 4.67 -3.08
CA ARG A 40 2.28 4.86 -1.83
C ARG A 40 3.77 4.89 -2.13
N VAL A 41 4.48 5.73 -1.40
CA VAL A 41 5.93 5.83 -1.45
C VAL A 41 6.45 5.72 -0.04
N VAL A 42 7.33 4.76 0.20
CA VAL A 42 8.07 4.62 1.44
C VAL A 42 9.57 4.57 1.15
N GLU A 43 10.35 5.19 2.03
CA GLU A 43 11.80 5.13 1.98
C GLU A 43 12.29 4.09 2.97
N ALA A 44 13.11 3.16 2.47
CA ALA A 44 13.76 2.15 3.30
C ALA A 44 14.99 2.72 4.03
N PRO A 45 15.40 2.11 5.17
CA PRO A 45 16.59 2.54 5.91
C PRO A 45 17.89 2.54 5.08
N ASP A 46 17.96 1.70 4.06
CA ASP A 46 19.08 1.63 3.10
C ASP A 46 19.04 2.73 2.02
N GLY A 47 18.03 3.58 2.04
CA GLY A 47 17.85 4.71 1.12
C GLY A 47 17.13 4.38 -0.18
N HIS A 48 16.70 3.14 -0.40
CA HIS A 48 15.85 2.82 -1.53
C HIS A 48 14.41 3.32 -1.33
N LEU A 49 13.73 3.55 -2.44
CA LEU A 49 12.31 3.95 -2.44
C LEU A 49 11.47 2.78 -2.93
N PHE A 50 10.44 2.42 -2.16
CA PHE A 50 9.37 1.55 -2.62
C PHE A 50 8.19 2.40 -3.09
N LEU A 51 7.71 2.11 -4.30
CA LEU A 51 6.54 2.74 -4.90
C LEU A 51 5.51 1.66 -5.23
N THR A 52 4.27 1.84 -4.76
CA THR A 52 3.19 0.90 -5.04
C THR A 52 2.32 1.38 -6.19
N THR A 53 1.83 0.45 -6.99
CA THR A 53 0.89 0.72 -8.08
C THR A 53 -0.30 -0.23 -7.98
N GLY A 54 -1.49 0.25 -8.30
CA GLY A 54 -2.68 -0.60 -8.39
C GLY A 54 -2.84 -1.20 -9.80
N ASP A 55 -3.69 -2.23 -9.92
CA ASP A 55 -3.99 -2.95 -11.16
C ASP A 55 -4.79 -2.12 -12.17
N ARG A 56 -5.19 -0.89 -11.82
CA ARG A 56 -6.00 0.03 -12.64
C ARG A 56 -7.36 -0.55 -13.05
N GLN A 57 -7.90 -1.48 -12.23
CA GLN A 57 -9.14 -2.22 -12.50
C GLN A 57 -9.08 -3.08 -13.78
N LYS A 58 -7.86 -3.54 -14.16
CA LYS A 58 -7.63 -4.33 -15.37
C LYS A 58 -7.31 -5.79 -15.08
N PHE A 59 -7.13 -6.17 -13.82
CA PHE A 59 -6.84 -7.55 -13.36
C PHE A 59 -5.50 -8.09 -13.89
N ASP A 60 -5.45 -8.55 -15.13
CA ASP A 60 -4.31 -9.26 -15.72
C ASP A 60 -2.96 -8.54 -15.65
N PRO A 61 -2.86 -7.19 -15.77
CA PRO A 61 -1.60 -6.50 -15.62
C PRO A 61 -0.86 -6.79 -14.32
N ALA A 62 -1.57 -7.16 -13.24
CA ALA A 62 -0.94 -7.51 -11.97
C ALA A 62 -0.01 -8.73 -12.07
N GLN A 63 -0.25 -9.63 -13.04
CA GLN A 63 0.59 -10.82 -13.31
C GLN A 63 1.55 -10.61 -14.50
N ASP A 64 1.39 -9.57 -15.29
CA ASP A 64 2.23 -9.29 -16.46
C ASP A 64 3.54 -8.59 -16.02
N MET A 65 4.67 -9.24 -16.24
CA MET A 65 6.00 -8.72 -15.87
C MET A 65 6.47 -7.55 -16.75
N ALA A 66 5.89 -7.38 -17.94
CA ALA A 66 6.18 -6.22 -18.81
C ALA A 66 5.44 -4.94 -18.35
N ARG A 67 4.58 -5.04 -17.34
CA ARG A 67 3.71 -3.97 -16.87
C ARG A 67 4.02 -3.59 -15.43
N VAL A 68 3.76 -2.33 -15.09
CA VAL A 68 3.99 -1.81 -13.72
C VAL A 68 2.72 -1.78 -12.86
N GLU A 69 1.56 -2.06 -13.41
CA GLU A 69 0.30 -2.07 -12.69
C GLU A 69 0.19 -3.30 -11.77
N GLY A 70 -0.32 -3.10 -10.56
CA GLY A 70 -0.45 -4.17 -9.56
C GLY A 70 0.90 -4.68 -9.04
N LYS A 71 1.84 -3.77 -8.79
CA LYS A 71 3.22 -4.06 -8.39
C LYS A 71 3.65 -3.25 -7.17
N VAL A 72 4.67 -3.75 -6.49
CA VAL A 72 5.59 -2.92 -5.73
C VAL A 72 6.86 -2.74 -6.56
N LEU A 73 7.29 -1.52 -6.72
CA LEU A 73 8.51 -1.13 -7.45
C LEU A 73 9.56 -0.68 -6.45
N ARG A 74 10.85 -0.98 -6.72
CA ARG A 74 11.98 -0.51 -5.92
C ARG A 74 12.92 0.31 -6.78
N LEU A 75 13.25 1.51 -6.32
CA LEU A 75 14.07 2.50 -7.01
C LEU A 75 15.16 3.05 -6.09
N ASN A 76 16.25 3.51 -6.68
CA ASN A 76 17.19 4.38 -6.01
C ASN A 76 16.55 5.78 -5.77
N ARG A 77 17.11 6.58 -4.86
CA ARG A 77 16.65 7.96 -4.60
C ARG A 77 16.66 8.87 -5.83
N ASP A 78 17.50 8.58 -6.80
CA ASP A 78 17.59 9.35 -8.05
C ASP A 78 16.61 8.89 -9.14
N GLY A 79 15.86 7.80 -8.87
CA GLY A 79 14.91 7.18 -9.78
C GLY A 79 15.50 6.09 -10.67
N SER A 80 16.81 5.83 -10.61
CA SER A 80 17.41 4.69 -11.30
C SER A 80 17.00 3.37 -10.68
N VAL A 81 17.14 2.28 -11.44
CA VAL A 81 16.82 0.93 -10.98
C VAL A 81 18.01 0.32 -10.24
N PRO A 82 17.84 -0.19 -9.01
CA PRO A 82 18.88 -0.93 -8.31
C PRO A 82 19.27 -2.20 -9.06
N SER A 83 20.60 -2.45 -9.17
CA SER A 83 21.12 -3.60 -9.91
C SER A 83 20.82 -4.96 -9.26
N ASP A 84 20.42 -4.95 -8.00
CA ASP A 84 20.04 -6.13 -7.20
C ASP A 84 18.53 -6.37 -7.13
N ASN A 85 17.73 -5.66 -7.94
CA ASN A 85 16.29 -5.96 -8.05
C ASN A 85 16.07 -7.39 -8.59
N PRO A 86 14.97 -8.05 -8.18
CA PRO A 86 14.79 -9.49 -8.47
C PRO A 86 14.73 -9.84 -9.95
N PHE A 87 14.19 -8.93 -10.79
CA PHE A 87 13.90 -9.19 -12.19
C PHE A 87 14.75 -8.37 -13.16
N VAL A 88 15.84 -7.76 -12.68
CA VAL A 88 16.70 -6.87 -13.49
C VAL A 88 17.36 -7.58 -14.69
N ALA A 89 17.58 -8.89 -14.59
CA ALA A 89 18.17 -9.70 -15.65
C ALA A 89 17.14 -10.54 -16.43
N GLU A 90 15.86 -10.41 -16.10
CA GLU A 90 14.79 -11.19 -16.75
C GLU A 90 14.31 -10.48 -18.04
N GLU A 91 14.48 -11.16 -19.18
CA GLU A 91 14.09 -10.63 -20.47
C GLU A 91 12.56 -10.41 -20.53
N GLY A 92 12.15 -9.23 -20.96
CA GLY A 92 10.74 -8.83 -21.04
C GLY A 92 10.13 -8.35 -19.73
N ALA A 93 10.81 -8.49 -18.60
CA ALA A 93 10.33 -7.96 -17.33
C ALA A 93 10.73 -6.49 -17.13
N ARG A 94 9.91 -5.75 -16.42
CA ARG A 94 10.23 -4.40 -15.93
C ARG A 94 11.24 -4.51 -14.78
N PRO A 95 12.45 -3.95 -14.91
CA PRO A 95 13.52 -4.17 -13.94
C PRO A 95 13.29 -3.49 -12.59
N GLU A 96 12.40 -2.50 -12.52
CA GLU A 96 12.02 -1.84 -11.27
C GLU A 96 11.09 -2.69 -10.38
N ILE A 97 10.52 -3.80 -10.86
CA ILE A 97 9.60 -4.64 -10.08
C ILE A 97 10.31 -5.29 -8.90
N TRP A 98 9.72 -5.14 -7.71
CA TRP A 98 10.12 -5.81 -6.47
C TRP A 98 9.23 -6.99 -6.15
N SER A 99 7.89 -6.82 -6.27
CA SER A 99 6.87 -7.86 -6.11
C SER A 99 5.69 -7.62 -7.04
N LEU A 100 4.89 -8.64 -7.28
CA LEU A 100 3.77 -8.61 -8.23
C LEU A 100 2.51 -9.24 -7.63
N GLY A 101 1.40 -9.16 -8.38
CA GLY A 101 0.13 -9.78 -7.97
C GLY A 101 -0.62 -9.00 -6.90
N HIS A 102 -0.53 -7.67 -6.92
CA HIS A 102 -1.26 -6.76 -6.04
C HIS A 102 -2.47 -6.18 -6.75
N ARG A 103 -3.54 -5.95 -5.98
CA ARG A 103 -4.76 -5.32 -6.52
C ARG A 103 -4.73 -3.81 -6.39
N ASN A 104 -4.72 -3.29 -5.16
CA ASN A 104 -4.82 -1.85 -4.92
C ASN A 104 -4.29 -1.48 -3.53
N ILE A 105 -2.99 -1.38 -3.42
CA ILE A 105 -2.31 -1.05 -2.17
C ILE A 105 -2.68 0.38 -1.75
N GLN A 106 -3.14 0.55 -0.50
CA GLN A 106 -3.57 1.84 0.06
C GLN A 106 -2.66 2.37 1.16
N GLY A 107 -1.96 1.49 1.86
CA GLY A 107 -0.99 1.84 2.89
C GLY A 107 0.28 1.01 2.73
N ALA A 108 1.40 1.59 3.14
CA ALA A 108 2.70 0.93 3.18
C ALA A 108 3.52 1.49 4.34
N ALA A 109 4.24 0.63 5.02
CA ALA A 109 5.14 0.98 6.11
C ALA A 109 6.35 0.04 6.12
N ILE A 110 7.45 0.48 6.74
CA ILE A 110 8.65 -0.34 6.94
C ILE A 110 8.85 -0.48 8.45
N ASP A 111 9.05 -1.72 8.91
CA ASP A 111 9.34 -1.98 10.31
C ASP A 111 10.80 -1.73 10.68
N ALA A 112 11.12 -1.84 11.97
CA ALA A 112 12.47 -1.62 12.48
C ALA A 112 13.53 -2.57 11.90
N SER A 113 13.13 -3.71 11.33
CA SER A 113 14.02 -4.65 10.65
C SER A 113 14.29 -4.28 9.19
N GLY A 114 13.59 -3.28 8.64
CA GLY A 114 13.63 -2.90 7.23
C GLY A 114 12.65 -3.68 6.35
N GLN A 115 11.76 -4.47 6.94
CA GLN A 115 10.74 -5.23 6.22
C GLN A 115 9.60 -4.33 5.76
N LEU A 116 9.27 -4.40 4.47
CA LEU A 116 8.12 -3.70 3.89
C LEU A 116 6.81 -4.44 4.17
N TRP A 117 5.83 -3.69 4.63
CA TRP A 117 4.46 -4.11 4.87
C TRP A 117 3.49 -3.25 4.07
N VAL A 118 2.45 -3.87 3.53
CA VAL A 118 1.40 -3.16 2.79
C VAL A 118 0.02 -3.65 3.20
N ASN A 119 -0.97 -2.75 3.06
CA ASN A 119 -2.36 -3.16 3.05
C ASN A 119 -2.97 -2.87 1.68
N GLU A 120 -3.94 -3.67 1.28
CA GLU A 120 -4.61 -3.49 -0.01
C GLU A 120 -6.10 -3.82 0.04
N HIS A 121 -6.85 -3.16 -0.86
CA HIS A 121 -8.26 -3.44 -1.03
C HIS A 121 -8.48 -4.73 -1.82
N GLY A 122 -9.27 -5.62 -1.27
CA GLY A 122 -9.95 -6.67 -2.02
C GLY A 122 -11.07 -6.13 -2.92
N ALA A 123 -11.88 -7.00 -3.46
CA ALA A 123 -13.10 -6.61 -4.19
C ALA A 123 -14.29 -6.52 -3.21
N LYS A 124 -15.14 -7.53 -3.15
CA LYS A 124 -16.16 -7.66 -2.11
C LYS A 124 -15.64 -8.65 -1.06
N GLY A 125 -15.10 -8.18 0.05
CA GLY A 125 -14.26 -8.93 0.97
C GLY A 125 -12.82 -9.05 0.49
N GLY A 126 -11.96 -9.67 1.30
CA GLY A 126 -10.58 -9.99 0.95
C GLY A 126 -9.64 -8.78 0.89
N ASP A 127 -9.87 -7.76 1.72
CA ASP A 127 -8.83 -6.77 2.01
C ASP A 127 -7.69 -7.46 2.77
N GLU A 128 -6.44 -7.09 2.52
CA GLU A 128 -5.28 -7.85 2.97
C GLU A 128 -4.22 -7.00 3.66
N VAL A 129 -3.46 -7.66 4.54
CA VAL A 129 -2.15 -7.21 5.01
C VAL A 129 -1.10 -8.17 4.52
N ASN A 130 -0.13 -7.66 3.79
CA ASN A 130 0.94 -8.44 3.19
C ASN A 130 2.31 -8.01 3.71
N ARG A 131 3.13 -9.01 4.09
CA ARG A 131 4.56 -8.86 4.28
C ARG A 131 5.25 -8.99 2.93
N VAL A 132 5.77 -7.88 2.40
CA VAL A 132 6.27 -7.84 1.02
C VAL A 132 7.72 -8.30 0.95
N GLU A 133 7.96 -9.40 0.24
CA GLU A 133 9.27 -10.00 0.03
C GLU A 133 9.74 -9.85 -1.42
N ARG A 134 11.06 -9.87 -1.58
CA ARG A 134 11.75 -9.75 -2.87
C ARG A 134 11.33 -10.84 -3.85
N GLY A 135 10.86 -10.47 -5.04
CA GLY A 135 10.53 -11.39 -6.14
C GLY A 135 9.26 -12.22 -5.95
N LYS A 136 8.44 -11.91 -4.94
CA LYS A 136 7.26 -12.70 -4.60
C LYS A 136 6.01 -12.24 -5.35
N ASN A 137 5.09 -13.20 -5.58
CA ASN A 137 3.81 -12.99 -6.22
C ASN A 137 2.67 -13.14 -5.19
N TYR A 138 1.86 -12.09 -5.00
CA TYR A 138 0.76 -12.03 -4.03
C TYR A 138 -0.59 -12.47 -4.61
N GLY A 139 -0.56 -12.93 -5.84
CA GLY A 139 -1.60 -13.78 -6.42
C GLY A 139 -2.75 -13.09 -7.13
N TRP A 140 -3.02 -11.81 -6.89
CA TRP A 140 -4.08 -11.11 -7.61
C TRP A 140 -3.84 -11.11 -9.13
N PRO A 141 -4.85 -11.40 -9.99
CA PRO A 141 -6.23 -11.83 -9.71
C PRO A 141 -6.41 -13.37 -9.75
N VAL A 142 -5.34 -14.15 -9.75
CA VAL A 142 -5.38 -15.62 -9.88
C VAL A 142 -5.95 -16.26 -8.61
N ILE A 143 -5.60 -15.69 -7.45
CA ILE A 143 -6.20 -16.04 -6.15
C ILE A 143 -6.77 -14.79 -5.47
N SER A 144 -7.82 -14.97 -4.67
CA SER A 144 -8.46 -13.88 -3.90
C SER A 144 -9.25 -14.44 -2.73
N TYR A 145 -9.22 -13.73 -1.60
CA TYR A 145 -10.11 -13.98 -0.47
C TYR A 145 -11.48 -13.28 -0.60
N GLY A 146 -11.62 -12.38 -1.57
CA GLY A 146 -12.89 -11.75 -1.92
C GLY A 146 -13.54 -12.35 -3.15
N VAL A 147 -14.73 -11.85 -3.46
CA VAL A 147 -15.51 -12.21 -4.65
C VAL A 147 -15.80 -10.96 -5.49
N HIS A 148 -16.25 -11.13 -6.73
CA HIS A 148 -16.74 -10.01 -7.53
C HIS A 148 -17.93 -9.31 -6.86
N TYR A 149 -18.22 -8.08 -7.25
CA TYR A 149 -19.36 -7.32 -6.66
C TYR A 149 -20.72 -7.96 -6.95
N ASP A 150 -20.84 -8.75 -8.01
CA ASP A 150 -22.00 -9.58 -8.34
C ASP A 150 -22.08 -10.90 -7.55
N GLY A 151 -21.03 -11.22 -6.77
CA GLY A 151 -20.92 -12.41 -5.96
C GLY A 151 -20.25 -13.60 -6.64
N SER A 152 -19.85 -13.49 -7.91
CA SER A 152 -19.09 -14.54 -8.58
C SER A 152 -17.66 -14.65 -8.04
N SER A 153 -17.05 -15.83 -8.15
CA SER A 153 -15.69 -16.11 -7.68
C SER A 153 -14.64 -15.36 -8.51
N ILE A 154 -13.58 -14.91 -7.87
CA ILE A 154 -12.40 -14.35 -8.51
C ILE A 154 -11.32 -15.43 -8.57
N GLY A 155 -10.77 -15.66 -9.76
CA GLY A 155 -9.67 -16.60 -9.98
C GLY A 155 -9.99 -18.04 -9.60
N GLU A 156 -8.99 -18.75 -9.09
CA GLU A 156 -9.01 -20.19 -8.84
C GLU A 156 -9.24 -20.56 -7.37
N GLY A 157 -9.57 -19.57 -6.52
CA GLY A 157 -9.75 -19.73 -5.07
C GLY A 157 -8.80 -18.86 -4.25
N THR A 158 -8.48 -19.28 -3.03
CA THR A 158 -7.69 -18.46 -2.10
C THR A 158 -6.21 -18.79 -2.06
N LYS A 159 -5.79 -19.94 -2.62
CA LYS A 159 -4.40 -20.43 -2.54
C LYS A 159 -3.95 -21.07 -3.84
N ARG A 160 -2.70 -20.80 -4.22
CA ARG A 160 -2.01 -21.47 -5.34
C ARG A 160 -0.53 -21.58 -5.03
N GLN A 161 0.11 -22.67 -5.45
CA GLN A 161 1.55 -22.84 -5.30
C GLN A 161 2.33 -21.74 -6.02
N GLY A 162 3.32 -21.15 -5.34
CA GLY A 162 4.12 -20.04 -5.87
C GLY A 162 3.47 -18.65 -5.69
N MET A 163 2.34 -18.58 -4.99
CA MET A 163 1.69 -17.33 -4.61
C MET A 163 1.65 -17.21 -3.08
N GLU A 164 2.05 -16.04 -2.58
CA GLU A 164 2.13 -15.75 -1.16
C GLU A 164 0.74 -15.53 -0.57
N GLN A 165 0.64 -15.78 0.73
CA GLN A 165 -0.60 -15.60 1.46
C GLN A 165 -0.51 -14.36 2.33
N PRO A 166 -1.59 -13.58 2.49
CA PRO A 166 -1.62 -12.48 3.43
C PRO A 166 -1.43 -12.97 4.86
N VAL A 167 -0.81 -12.14 5.70
CA VAL A 167 -0.73 -12.41 7.16
C VAL A 167 -2.08 -12.24 7.84
N LEU A 168 -2.92 -11.38 7.27
CA LEU A 168 -4.29 -11.13 7.71
C LEU A 168 -5.15 -10.72 6.51
N PHE A 169 -6.41 -11.13 6.51
CA PHE A 169 -7.41 -10.62 5.59
C PHE A 169 -8.72 -10.27 6.30
N TRP A 170 -9.50 -9.36 5.72
CA TRP A 170 -10.82 -8.97 6.22
C TRP A 170 -11.94 -9.36 5.26
N ASP A 171 -12.93 -10.06 5.83
CA ASP A 171 -14.22 -10.28 5.19
C ASP A 171 -15.33 -10.09 6.26
N PRO A 172 -16.18 -9.08 6.11
CA PRO A 172 -16.29 -8.12 4.99
C PRO A 172 -15.13 -7.12 4.94
N SER A 173 -14.88 -6.57 3.73
CA SER A 173 -13.92 -5.50 3.51
C SER A 173 -14.09 -4.35 4.50
N MET A 174 -12.99 -3.93 5.15
CA MET A 174 -12.93 -2.76 6.00
C MET A 174 -12.52 -1.48 5.26
N ALA A 175 -12.08 -1.62 4.01
CA ALA A 175 -11.47 -0.58 3.20
C ALA A 175 -10.23 0.03 3.88
N PRO A 176 -9.12 -0.72 3.99
CA PRO A 176 -7.90 -0.24 4.64
C PRO A 176 -7.32 0.97 3.93
N SER A 177 -6.62 1.82 4.67
CA SER A 177 -6.09 3.08 4.16
C SER A 177 -4.66 3.33 4.63
N GLY A 178 -4.41 4.39 5.41
CA GLY A 178 -3.08 4.66 5.97
C GLY A 178 -2.55 3.49 6.77
N TYR A 179 -1.24 3.30 6.72
CA TYR A 179 -0.53 2.26 7.43
C TYR A 179 0.66 2.87 8.15
N ALA A 180 0.77 2.63 9.43
CA ALA A 180 1.92 3.00 10.23
C ALA A 180 2.30 1.84 11.15
N ILE A 181 3.58 1.74 11.52
CA ILE A 181 4.08 0.79 12.51
C ILE A 181 4.58 1.62 13.68
N HIS A 182 4.15 1.26 14.89
CA HIS A 182 4.45 2.02 16.09
C HIS A 182 5.93 1.90 16.44
N THR A 183 6.52 3.05 16.76
CA THR A 183 7.88 3.18 17.30
C THR A 183 7.89 4.37 18.26
N GLY A 184 8.79 4.36 19.25
CA GLY A 184 8.97 5.46 20.19
C GLY A 184 8.52 5.14 21.61
N GLU A 185 8.73 6.08 22.52
CA GLU A 185 8.55 5.86 23.95
C GLU A 185 7.09 5.95 24.42
N MET A 186 6.29 6.76 23.74
CA MET A 186 4.85 6.87 24.05
C MET A 186 4.14 5.58 23.62
N PHE A 187 3.34 5.00 24.52
CA PHE A 187 2.71 3.69 24.32
C PHE A 187 3.72 2.55 24.09
N SER A 188 4.75 2.44 24.92
CA SER A 188 5.83 1.44 24.79
C SER A 188 5.33 0.00 24.67
N ASP A 189 4.17 -0.33 25.23
CA ASP A 189 3.53 -1.65 25.11
C ASP A 189 3.03 -1.95 23.66
N TRP A 190 3.02 -0.95 22.79
CA TRP A 190 2.62 -1.05 21.39
C TRP A 190 3.80 -1.02 20.41
N GLU A 191 5.02 -1.10 20.92
CA GLU A 191 6.22 -1.09 20.06
C GLU A 191 6.16 -2.22 19.03
N GLY A 192 6.24 -1.85 17.77
CA GLY A 192 6.12 -2.76 16.64
C GLY A 192 4.69 -3.11 16.20
N ASP A 193 3.65 -2.61 16.89
CA ASP A 193 2.27 -2.81 16.48
C ASP A 193 1.94 -2.05 15.20
N HIS A 194 1.07 -2.62 14.41
CA HIS A 194 0.65 -2.08 13.12
C HIS A 194 -0.69 -1.36 13.25
N PHE A 195 -0.75 -0.12 12.76
CA PHE A 195 -1.97 0.69 12.75
C PHE A 195 -2.49 0.89 11.34
N ILE A 196 -3.74 0.52 11.09
CA ILE A 196 -4.38 0.59 9.78
C ILE A 196 -5.73 1.30 9.90
N GLY A 197 -5.92 2.36 9.11
CA GLY A 197 -7.19 3.09 9.09
C GLY A 197 -8.27 2.36 8.31
N SER A 198 -9.52 2.41 8.80
CA SER A 198 -10.70 1.95 8.08
C SER A 198 -11.47 3.12 7.48
N LEU A 199 -11.72 3.07 6.17
CA LEU A 199 -12.58 4.04 5.49
C LEU A 199 -14.07 3.68 5.61
N LYS A 200 -14.39 2.43 5.95
CA LYS A 200 -15.77 1.92 5.96
C LYS A 200 -16.40 1.85 7.33
N PHE A 201 -15.63 1.48 8.36
CA PHE A 201 -16.18 1.18 9.68
C PHE A 201 -15.75 2.16 10.76
N ASP A 202 -15.07 3.25 10.39
CA ASP A 202 -14.75 4.37 11.27
C ASP A 202 -13.96 3.93 12.52
N TYR A 203 -12.85 3.20 12.31
CA TYR A 203 -11.92 2.80 13.35
C TYR A 203 -10.48 2.72 12.83
N ILE A 204 -9.53 2.62 13.75
CA ILE A 204 -8.15 2.23 13.47
C ILE A 204 -7.98 0.79 13.97
N ALA A 205 -7.59 -0.13 13.08
CA ALA A 205 -7.15 -1.46 13.46
C ALA A 205 -5.72 -1.36 14.02
N ARG A 206 -5.53 -1.77 15.28
CA ARG A 206 -4.23 -2.09 15.85
C ARG A 206 -4.03 -3.59 15.75
N LEU A 207 -2.95 -4.01 15.13
CA LEU A 207 -2.58 -5.41 14.97
C LEU A 207 -1.31 -5.69 15.76
N ASP A 208 -1.36 -6.67 16.64
CA ASP A 208 -0.23 -7.09 17.48
C ASP A 208 0.53 -8.26 16.81
N PRO A 209 1.71 -8.02 16.20
CA PRO A 209 2.47 -9.07 15.52
C PRO A 209 3.04 -10.12 16.50
N GLN A 210 3.22 -9.77 17.77
CA GLN A 210 3.69 -10.71 18.80
C GLN A 210 2.60 -11.69 19.21
N ASN A 211 1.33 -11.35 18.94
CA ASN A 211 0.16 -12.17 19.20
C ASN A 211 -0.56 -12.60 17.90
N GLY A 212 0.22 -12.98 16.88
CA GLY A 212 -0.32 -13.49 15.61
C GLY A 212 -1.19 -12.50 14.84
N PHE A 213 -0.90 -11.21 14.94
CA PHE A 213 -1.69 -10.11 14.33
C PHE A 213 -3.12 -10.01 14.88
N ALA A 214 -3.29 -10.32 16.18
CA ALA A 214 -4.57 -10.10 16.84
C ALA A 214 -5.05 -8.66 16.67
N GLU A 215 -6.30 -8.49 16.22
CA GLU A 215 -6.88 -7.17 15.93
C GLU A 215 -7.55 -6.57 17.16
N GLU A 216 -7.18 -5.34 17.50
CA GLU A 216 -7.92 -4.45 18.37
C GLU A 216 -8.47 -3.28 17.56
N ARG A 217 -9.73 -2.90 17.78
CA ARG A 217 -10.39 -1.80 17.07
C ARG A 217 -10.46 -0.56 17.94
N LEU A 218 -9.59 0.40 17.65
CA LEU A 218 -9.58 1.70 18.31
C LEU A 218 -10.63 2.60 17.66
N LYS A 219 -11.70 2.90 18.40
CA LYS A 219 -12.84 3.66 17.90
C LYS A 219 -13.23 4.78 18.86
N SER A 220 -13.42 5.97 18.29
CA SER A 220 -13.98 7.13 18.96
C SER A 220 -14.91 7.89 18.01
N PRO A 221 -15.66 8.91 18.46
CA PRO A 221 -16.45 9.76 17.58
C PRO A 221 -15.62 10.43 16.47
N GLU A 222 -14.33 10.64 16.69
CA GLU A 222 -13.42 11.31 15.77
C GLU A 222 -12.81 10.37 14.73
N THR A 223 -12.92 9.04 14.87
CA THR A 223 -12.30 8.07 13.95
C THR A 223 -13.08 7.84 12.64
N ALA A 224 -13.92 8.81 12.23
CA ALA A 224 -14.72 8.71 11.01
C ALA A 224 -13.85 8.66 9.75
N ARG A 225 -13.99 7.58 8.94
CA ARG A 225 -13.30 7.43 7.64
C ARG A 225 -11.81 7.77 7.70
N VAL A 226 -11.07 7.12 8.59
CA VAL A 226 -9.62 7.33 8.77
C VAL A 226 -8.89 7.11 7.44
N ARG A 227 -8.13 8.11 6.98
CA ARG A 227 -7.44 8.08 5.67
C ARG A 227 -5.93 7.93 5.77
N ALA A 228 -5.30 8.62 6.70
CA ALA A 228 -3.86 8.54 6.92
C ALA A 228 -3.58 8.36 8.41
N ILE A 229 -2.51 7.65 8.72
CA ILE A 229 -2.00 7.45 10.08
C ILE A 229 -0.49 7.66 10.02
N GLU A 230 0.04 8.38 10.98
CA GLU A 230 1.46 8.67 11.12
C GLU A 230 1.87 8.51 12.59
N VAL A 231 3.04 7.97 12.82
CA VAL A 231 3.68 7.88 14.14
C VAL A 231 4.81 8.89 14.19
N ALA A 232 4.76 9.79 15.17
CA ALA A 232 5.82 10.77 15.39
C ALA A 232 7.02 10.13 16.14
N PRO A 233 8.20 10.79 16.14
CA PRO A 233 9.40 10.23 16.78
C PRO A 233 9.27 9.95 18.28
N ASP A 234 8.34 10.63 18.99
CA ASP A 234 8.04 10.39 20.40
C ASP A 234 7.05 9.20 20.62
N GLY A 235 6.55 8.60 19.53
CA GLY A 235 5.56 7.52 19.58
C GLY A 235 4.11 8.03 19.57
N SER A 236 3.86 9.34 19.55
CA SER A 236 2.49 9.84 19.40
C SER A 236 1.91 9.47 18.03
N VAL A 237 0.63 9.06 18.02
CA VAL A 237 -0.07 8.65 16.80
C VAL A 237 -1.02 9.75 16.38
N SER A 238 -0.86 10.22 15.14
CA SER A 238 -1.76 11.18 14.50
C SER A 238 -2.48 10.53 13.33
N TYR A 239 -3.73 10.91 13.10
CA TYR A 239 -4.48 10.45 11.94
C TYR A 239 -5.33 11.55 11.33
N THR A 240 -5.63 11.39 10.05
CA THR A 240 -6.60 12.23 9.34
C THR A 240 -7.83 11.42 8.98
N HIS A 241 -8.99 12.07 8.98
CA HIS A 241 -10.24 11.48 8.51
C HIS A 241 -10.84 12.29 7.36
N LEU A 242 -11.66 11.63 6.54
CA LEU A 242 -12.37 12.29 5.45
C LEU A 242 -13.72 12.80 5.98
N THR A 243 -13.89 14.11 6.06
CA THR A 243 -15.20 14.72 6.24
C THR A 243 -15.94 14.75 4.91
N LEU A 244 -17.15 14.19 4.85
CA LEU A 244 -18.03 14.45 3.72
C LEU A 244 -18.39 15.93 3.73
N PRO A 245 -18.31 16.63 2.56
CA PRO A 245 -18.80 18.00 2.50
C PRO A 245 -20.29 17.99 2.88
N THR A 246 -20.60 18.58 4.01
CA THR A 246 -21.98 18.82 4.42
C THR A 246 -22.55 19.80 3.39
N LYS A 247 -23.38 19.35 2.47
CA LYS A 247 -24.23 20.24 1.71
C LYS A 247 -25.13 20.94 2.73
N ARG A 248 -24.81 22.19 3.05
CA ARG A 248 -25.75 23.07 3.66
C ARG A 248 -26.84 23.31 2.60
N ILE A 249 -27.99 22.67 2.76
CA ILE A 249 -29.20 23.03 2.07
C ILE A 249 -29.68 24.30 2.79
N VAL A 250 -29.51 25.41 2.15
CA VAL A 250 -30.15 26.70 2.56
C VAL A 250 -31.57 26.67 2.06
#